data_127a6019c9a8e6512dbcef82f2b51302
#
_entry.id   127a6019c9a8e6512dbcef82f2b51302
#
_cell.length_a   1.000
_cell.length_b   1.000
_cell.length_c   1.000
_cell.angle_alpha   90.00
_cell.angle_beta   90.00
_cell.angle_gamma   90.00
#
_symmetry.space_group_name_H-M   'P 1'
#
loop_
_entity.id
_entity.type
_entity.pdbx_description
1 polymer ?
#
loop_
_entity_poly.entity_id
_entity_poly.type
_entity_poly.pdbx_seq_one_letter_code
_entity_poly.pdbx_strand_id
1 'polypeptide(L)'
;MKKLMISMLAMAAMVSCTNEIEGPDQPQVNQNEPVEIKLNAGVGTITTKAPVNDLATPLNLLFWRPADATEAAWGTGSSLFAKTAATSGVITFYTDAGRTTEAKQYYNADATKKSWLAGCYLGTATDPTMQNGVVEFTIDGQNDVMATDGASGIKTDGNGFSDFTFNHQLSKLKFTVAIKEGDDADKIKEVFGKVTEIAISEQNTDLKLTLAATPSLALATTPKTGP
;
A
#
# COMPACT_ATOMS: atom_id res chain seq x y z
N MET A 1 76.86 8.42 10.01
CA MET A 1 75.74 9.01 10.77
C MET A 1 74.47 8.42 10.22
N LYS A 2 73.84 7.57 11.00
CA LYS A 2 72.70 6.71 10.63
C LYS A 2 71.42 7.51 10.72
N LYS A 3 70.62 7.56 9.65
CA LYS A 3 69.22 8.03 9.69
C LYS A 3 68.29 6.87 9.51
N LEU A 4 67.61 6.54 10.58
CA LEU A 4 66.57 5.51 10.64
C LEU A 4 65.29 6.12 10.08
N MET A 5 64.76 5.54 9.00
CA MET A 5 63.40 5.84 8.51
C MET A 5 62.45 4.81 9.10
N ILE A 6 61.54 5.29 9.95
CA ILE A 6 60.42 4.52 10.47
C ILE A 6 59.29 4.69 9.49
N SER A 7 58.96 3.66 8.72
CA SER A 7 57.75 3.60 7.90
C SER A 7 56.59 3.09 8.76
N MET A 8 55.61 3.95 9.05
CA MET A 8 54.32 3.55 9.63
C MET A 8 53.48 2.83 8.56
N LEU A 9 53.35 1.54 8.74
CA LEU A 9 52.41 0.73 7.96
C LEU A 9 51.04 0.85 8.66
N ALA A 10 50.11 1.60 8.06
CA ALA A 10 48.73 1.62 8.49
C ALA A 10 48.03 0.33 8.04
N MET A 11 47.86 -0.60 8.95
CA MET A 11 46.98 -1.75 8.73
C MET A 11 45.55 -1.30 8.87
N ALA A 12 44.81 -1.23 7.74
CA ALA A 12 43.38 -1.19 7.73
C ALA A 12 42.86 -2.58 8.13
N ALA A 13 42.41 -2.70 9.35
CA ALA A 13 41.68 -3.90 9.79
C ALA A 13 40.31 -3.91 9.13
N MET A 14 40.19 -4.72 8.08
CA MET A 14 38.86 -5.15 7.58
C MET A 14 38.31 -6.11 8.61
N VAL A 15 37.32 -5.64 9.39
CA VAL A 15 36.50 -6.48 10.23
C VAL A 15 35.54 -7.23 9.29
N SER A 16 35.99 -8.41 8.82
CA SER A 16 35.12 -9.42 8.28
C SER A 16 34.34 -10.03 9.42
N CYS A 17 33.04 -9.73 9.52
CA CYS A 17 32.14 -10.46 10.42
C CYS A 17 31.94 -11.86 9.83
N THR A 18 32.88 -12.76 10.08
CA THR A 18 32.61 -14.19 10.01
C THR A 18 32.12 -14.64 11.36
N ASN A 19 30.89 -15.06 11.38
CA ASN A 19 30.16 -15.56 12.51
C ASN A 19 30.59 -17.01 12.78
N GLU A 20 31.69 -17.21 13.51
CA GLU A 20 32.07 -18.50 14.11
C GLU A 20 33.15 -18.27 15.16
N ILE A 21 32.72 -18.00 16.40
CA ILE A 21 33.51 -18.29 17.58
C ILE A 21 32.55 -18.81 18.65
N GLU A 22 32.49 -20.10 18.85
CA GLU A 22 31.92 -20.70 20.04
C GLU A 22 32.86 -20.42 21.23
N GLY A 23 32.52 -19.39 22.00
CA GLY A 23 33.16 -19.06 23.27
C GLY A 23 32.09 -18.78 24.35
N PRO A 24 32.34 -19.08 25.62
CA PRO A 24 31.34 -19.00 26.69
C PRO A 24 30.85 -17.58 27.06
N ASP A 25 31.29 -16.52 26.36
CA ASP A 25 30.92 -15.14 26.63
C ASP A 25 30.39 -14.38 25.38
N GLN A 26 29.69 -15.06 24.50
CA GLN A 26 28.92 -14.37 23.45
C GLN A 26 27.79 -13.58 24.13
N PRO A 27 27.64 -12.28 23.87
CA PRO A 27 26.43 -11.58 24.28
C PRO A 27 25.26 -12.28 23.59
N GLN A 28 24.43 -12.97 24.34
CA GLN A 28 23.21 -13.55 23.82
C GLN A 28 22.42 -12.43 23.15
N VAL A 29 22.32 -12.48 21.84
CA VAL A 29 21.39 -11.62 21.09
C VAL A 29 20.01 -11.87 21.72
N ASN A 30 19.49 -10.84 22.35
CA ASN A 30 18.26 -10.92 23.12
C ASN A 30 17.13 -11.25 22.15
N GLN A 31 16.78 -12.55 22.03
CA GLN A 31 15.77 -13.03 21.10
C GLN A 31 14.37 -12.43 21.37
N ASN A 32 14.25 -11.66 22.45
CA ASN A 32 13.01 -10.99 22.87
C ASN A 32 12.93 -9.52 22.43
N GLU A 33 13.93 -8.96 21.74
CA GLU A 33 13.79 -7.59 21.23
C GLU A 33 12.71 -7.51 20.16
N PRO A 34 11.79 -6.52 20.26
CA PRO A 34 10.77 -6.30 19.24
C PRO A 34 11.42 -5.91 17.92
N VAL A 35 11.14 -6.65 16.85
CA VAL A 35 11.59 -6.32 15.50
C VAL A 35 10.49 -5.52 14.81
N GLU A 36 10.82 -4.29 14.40
CA GLU A 36 9.90 -3.38 13.73
C GLU A 36 9.58 -3.88 12.32
N ILE A 37 8.29 -3.83 11.95
CA ILE A 37 7.81 -4.10 10.59
C ILE A 37 8.10 -2.87 9.74
N LYS A 38 8.98 -3.00 8.75
CA LYS A 38 9.28 -1.97 7.75
C LYS A 38 8.72 -2.40 6.41
N LEU A 39 7.98 -1.51 5.76
CA LEU A 39 7.26 -1.81 4.52
C LEU A 39 7.56 -0.76 3.46
N ASN A 40 7.51 -1.21 2.19
CA ASN A 40 7.46 -0.32 1.04
C ASN A 40 6.21 -0.60 0.22
N ALA A 41 5.72 0.43 -0.47
CA ALA A 41 4.62 0.36 -1.40
C ALA A 41 5.11 0.56 -2.83
N GLY A 42 4.50 -0.17 -3.76
CA GLY A 42 4.51 0.10 -5.19
C GLY A 42 3.09 0.23 -5.71
N VAL A 43 2.90 0.93 -6.82
CA VAL A 43 1.62 1.00 -7.53
C VAL A 43 1.66 0.00 -8.68
N GLY A 44 0.62 -0.84 -8.77
CA GLY A 44 0.48 -1.80 -9.86
C GLY A 44 0.35 -1.09 -11.22
N THR A 45 0.98 -1.65 -12.24
CA THR A 45 0.89 -1.12 -13.60
C THR A 45 -0.49 -1.38 -14.20
N ILE A 46 -1.05 -0.37 -14.85
CA ILE A 46 -2.28 -0.50 -15.63
C ILE A 46 -2.07 0.01 -17.05
N THR A 47 -2.80 -0.56 -18.00
CA THR A 47 -2.77 -0.15 -19.42
C THR A 47 -3.57 1.12 -19.70
N THR A 48 -4.43 1.55 -18.77
CA THR A 48 -5.23 2.79 -18.85
C THR A 48 -4.76 3.76 -17.77
N LYS A 49 -4.76 5.07 -18.08
CA LYS A 49 -4.35 6.10 -17.11
C LYS A 49 -5.32 6.15 -15.94
N ALA A 50 -4.90 5.64 -14.78
CA ALA A 50 -5.55 5.88 -13.50
C ALA A 50 -5.18 7.25 -12.94
N PRO A 51 -5.94 7.81 -11.98
CA PRO A 51 -5.56 9.01 -11.24
C PRO A 51 -4.21 8.88 -10.52
N VAL A 52 -3.91 7.68 -9.98
CA VAL A 52 -2.64 7.37 -9.32
C VAL A 52 -1.85 6.40 -10.19
N ASN A 53 -0.71 6.83 -10.72
CA ASN A 53 0.15 5.98 -11.57
C ASN A 53 1.51 5.69 -10.91
N ASP A 54 1.85 6.43 -9.87
CA ASP A 54 3.11 6.35 -9.16
C ASP A 54 2.97 6.87 -7.72
N LEU A 55 4.06 6.97 -7.01
CA LEU A 55 4.14 7.50 -5.64
C LEU A 55 4.74 8.90 -5.58
N ALA A 56 4.63 9.70 -6.65
CA ALA A 56 5.14 11.07 -6.64
C ALA A 56 4.47 11.93 -5.54
N THR A 57 3.22 11.62 -5.21
CA THR A 57 2.49 12.20 -4.09
C THR A 57 2.27 11.15 -3.00
N PRO A 58 2.48 11.49 -1.71
CA PRO A 58 2.19 10.58 -0.61
C PRO A 58 0.73 10.12 -0.61
N LEU A 59 0.49 8.83 -0.46
CA LEU A 59 -0.84 8.24 -0.38
C LEU A 59 -1.23 7.98 1.06
N ASN A 60 -2.44 8.35 1.43
CA ASN A 60 -3.06 7.98 2.69
C ASN A 60 -3.64 6.57 2.56
N LEU A 61 -3.12 5.65 3.36
CA LEU A 61 -3.46 4.24 3.29
C LEU A 61 -4.20 3.80 4.55
N LEU A 62 -5.05 2.78 4.38
CA LEU A 62 -5.59 1.98 5.48
C LEU A 62 -5.03 0.57 5.37
N PHE A 63 -4.67 -0.01 6.51
CA PHE A 63 -4.29 -1.42 6.61
C PHE A 63 -5.21 -2.15 7.55
N TRP A 64 -5.49 -3.40 7.23
CA TRP A 64 -6.08 -4.36 8.13
C TRP A 64 -5.01 -5.30 8.64
N ARG A 65 -4.93 -5.43 9.97
CA ARG A 65 -4.01 -6.32 10.65
C ARG A 65 -4.79 -7.38 11.43
N PRO A 66 -4.96 -8.60 10.90
CA PRO A 66 -5.42 -9.75 11.67
C PRO A 66 -4.54 -10.02 12.88
N ALA A 67 -5.06 -10.76 13.85
CA ALA A 67 -4.23 -11.24 14.95
C ALA A 67 -3.09 -12.13 14.44
N ASP A 68 -1.92 -11.99 15.04
CA ASP A 68 -0.77 -12.79 14.68
C ASP A 68 -1.03 -14.28 15.00
N ALA A 69 -0.93 -15.13 13.98
CA ALA A 69 -1.25 -16.54 14.05
C ALA A 69 -0.54 -17.32 12.93
N THR A 70 -0.60 -18.64 12.95
CA THR A 70 -0.09 -19.51 11.88
C THR A 70 -0.86 -19.28 10.59
N GLU A 71 -2.19 -19.08 10.69
CA GLU A 71 -3.09 -18.79 9.58
C GLU A 71 -3.86 -17.49 9.86
N ALA A 72 -4.13 -16.71 8.81
CA ALA A 72 -4.83 -15.44 8.92
C ALA A 72 -6.33 -15.62 9.19
N ALA A 73 -6.83 -14.98 10.25
CA ALA A 73 -8.27 -14.81 10.50
C ALA A 73 -8.71 -13.40 10.05
N TRP A 74 -8.93 -13.22 8.77
CA TRP A 74 -9.20 -11.90 8.17
C TRP A 74 -10.44 -11.18 8.72
N GLY A 75 -11.40 -11.92 9.27
CA GLY A 75 -12.60 -11.35 9.91
C GLY A 75 -12.38 -10.75 11.31
N THR A 76 -11.18 -10.86 11.88
CA THR A 76 -10.83 -10.31 13.19
C THR A 76 -9.49 -9.63 13.14
N GLY A 77 -9.35 -8.46 13.78
CA GLY A 77 -8.10 -7.72 13.75
C GLY A 77 -8.29 -6.25 14.09
N SER A 78 -7.37 -5.42 13.66
CA SER A 78 -7.39 -3.98 13.84
C SER A 78 -7.10 -3.24 12.55
N SER A 79 -7.73 -2.08 12.38
CA SER A 79 -7.39 -1.13 11.34
C SER A 79 -6.20 -0.29 11.76
N LEU A 80 -5.33 0.03 10.80
CA LEU A 80 -4.16 0.87 10.99
C LEU A 80 -4.19 1.98 9.95
N PHE A 81 -3.87 3.20 10.37
CA PHE A 81 -3.62 4.32 9.47
C PHE A 81 -2.17 4.28 9.02
N ALA A 82 -1.95 4.55 7.73
CA ALA A 82 -0.60 4.60 7.20
C ALA A 82 -0.47 5.65 6.10
N LYS A 83 0.77 6.01 5.75
CA LYS A 83 1.07 6.94 4.67
C LYS A 83 2.33 6.52 3.97
N THR A 84 2.36 6.64 2.65
CA THR A 84 3.60 6.45 1.88
C THR A 84 4.44 7.71 1.93
N ALA A 85 5.76 7.54 1.95
CA ALA A 85 6.65 8.63 1.58
C ALA A 85 6.64 8.83 0.06
N ALA A 86 6.74 10.09 -0.38
CA ALA A 86 6.85 10.40 -1.79
C ALA A 86 8.07 9.71 -2.42
N THR A 87 7.93 9.21 -3.63
CA THR A 87 8.95 8.57 -4.46
C THR A 87 9.55 7.27 -3.91
N SER A 88 9.88 7.19 -2.61
CA SER A 88 10.51 6.01 -2.03
C SER A 88 9.53 4.90 -1.69
N GLY A 89 8.24 5.21 -1.55
CA GLY A 89 7.22 4.24 -1.20
C GLY A 89 7.29 3.70 0.24
N VAL A 90 8.20 4.21 1.08
CA VAL A 90 8.28 3.79 2.49
C VAL A 90 6.97 4.06 3.19
N ILE A 91 6.43 3.03 3.85
CA ILE A 91 5.16 3.11 4.58
C ILE A 91 5.43 3.41 6.04
N THR A 92 4.83 4.49 6.55
CA THR A 92 4.82 4.85 7.97
C THR A 92 3.42 4.65 8.53
N PHE A 93 3.31 3.99 9.69
CA PHE A 93 2.04 3.80 10.40
C PHE A 93 1.78 4.91 11.41
N TYR A 94 0.49 5.15 11.72
CA TYR A 94 0.03 6.20 12.60
C TYR A 94 -1.09 5.70 13.53
N THR A 95 -1.26 6.36 14.67
CA THR A 95 -2.34 6.06 15.63
C THR A 95 -3.66 6.73 15.26
N ASP A 96 -3.63 7.76 14.41
CA ASP A 96 -4.75 8.63 14.12
C ASP A 96 -4.98 8.82 12.61
N ALA A 97 -6.23 9.10 12.22
CA ALA A 97 -6.62 9.36 10.84
C ALA A 97 -5.93 10.60 10.23
N GLY A 98 -5.57 11.57 11.06
CA GLY A 98 -4.82 12.77 10.64
C GLY A 98 -3.36 12.47 10.32
N ARG A 99 -2.87 11.29 10.68
CA ARG A 99 -1.48 10.84 10.48
C ARG A 99 -0.46 11.81 11.07
N THR A 100 -0.72 12.20 12.32
CA THR A 100 0.12 13.15 13.06
C THR A 100 1.06 12.47 14.04
N THR A 101 0.68 11.30 14.58
CA THR A 101 1.45 10.56 15.58
C THR A 101 1.83 9.18 15.03
N GLU A 102 3.13 8.98 14.80
CA GLU A 102 3.64 7.69 14.31
C GLU A 102 3.41 6.56 15.31
N ALA A 103 3.09 5.38 14.79
CA ALA A 103 2.84 4.17 15.56
C ALA A 103 3.59 2.98 14.95
N LYS A 104 4.74 2.65 15.50
CA LYS A 104 5.52 1.50 15.02
C LYS A 104 4.75 0.20 15.16
N GLN A 105 4.84 -0.63 14.15
CA GLN A 105 4.32 -1.99 14.16
C GLN A 105 5.46 -2.99 14.34
N TYR A 106 5.22 -4.06 15.05
CA TYR A 106 6.23 -5.07 15.35
C TYR A 106 5.75 -6.46 14.97
N TYR A 107 6.69 -7.31 14.57
CA TYR A 107 6.43 -8.73 14.41
C TYR A 107 6.11 -9.39 15.75
N ASN A 108 5.40 -10.52 15.69
CA ASN A 108 5.18 -11.34 16.89
C ASN A 108 6.52 -11.77 17.49
N ALA A 109 6.61 -11.76 18.83
CA ALA A 109 7.80 -12.26 19.53
C ALA A 109 8.03 -13.76 19.30
N ASP A 110 6.94 -14.52 19.16
CA ASP A 110 6.96 -15.93 18.80
C ASP A 110 7.14 -16.10 17.28
N ALA A 111 8.33 -16.53 16.86
CA ALA A 111 8.69 -16.71 15.45
C ALA A 111 7.86 -17.79 14.71
N THR A 112 7.09 -18.61 15.43
CA THR A 112 6.15 -19.55 14.81
C THR A 112 4.85 -18.91 14.38
N LYS A 113 4.56 -17.69 14.87
CA LYS A 113 3.37 -16.91 14.50
C LYS A 113 3.73 -15.88 13.46
N LYS A 114 2.96 -15.86 12.40
CA LYS A 114 3.07 -14.86 11.35
C LYS A 114 2.29 -13.60 11.73
N SER A 115 2.84 -12.45 11.42
CA SER A 115 2.10 -11.19 11.35
C SER A 115 1.48 -11.07 9.97
N TRP A 116 0.23 -10.61 9.89
CA TRP A 116 -0.55 -10.52 8.66
C TRP A 116 -0.97 -9.07 8.40
N LEU A 117 -0.91 -8.65 7.14
CA LEU A 117 -1.32 -7.32 6.71
C LEU A 117 -1.95 -7.36 5.32
N ALA A 118 -2.97 -6.53 5.11
CA ALA A 118 -3.47 -6.16 3.79
C ALA A 118 -3.79 -4.67 3.79
N GLY A 119 -3.48 -3.97 2.70
CA GLY A 119 -3.63 -2.52 2.62
C GLY A 119 -4.57 -2.07 1.52
N CYS A 120 -5.14 -0.87 1.66
CA CYS A 120 -5.89 -0.21 0.61
C CYS A 120 -5.65 1.30 0.58
N TYR A 121 -5.92 1.87 -0.60
CA TYR A 121 -6.05 3.29 -0.88
C TYR A 121 -7.44 3.53 -1.48
N LEU A 122 -8.18 4.48 -0.97
CA LEU A 122 -9.57 4.71 -1.37
C LEU A 122 -9.77 6.02 -2.16
N GLY A 123 -8.77 6.89 -2.16
CA GLY A 123 -8.86 8.20 -2.82
C GLY A 123 -9.90 9.14 -2.21
N THR A 124 -10.43 8.82 -1.03
CA THR A 124 -11.43 9.62 -0.32
C THR A 124 -10.78 10.74 0.49
N ALA A 125 -11.48 11.87 0.66
CA ALA A 125 -10.98 13.00 1.45
C ALA A 125 -10.84 12.66 2.94
N THR A 126 -11.65 11.72 3.43
CA THR A 126 -11.63 11.24 4.82
C THR A 126 -11.61 9.71 4.82
N ASP A 127 -10.87 9.13 5.75
CA ASP A 127 -10.84 7.67 5.89
C ASP A 127 -12.16 7.18 6.48
N PRO A 128 -12.84 6.25 5.81
CA PRO A 128 -13.98 5.56 6.39
C PRO A 128 -13.53 4.57 7.47
N THR A 129 -14.47 4.18 8.32
CA THR A 129 -14.20 3.17 9.36
C THR A 129 -14.08 1.80 8.71
N MET A 130 -12.99 1.09 9.04
CA MET A 130 -12.80 -0.30 8.65
C MET A 130 -13.13 -1.22 9.82
N GLN A 131 -13.96 -2.23 9.58
CA GLN A 131 -14.34 -3.24 10.57
C GLN A 131 -14.26 -4.64 9.96
N ASN A 132 -13.70 -5.58 10.69
CA ASN A 132 -13.59 -6.98 10.25
C ASN A 132 -12.94 -7.13 8.85
N GLY A 133 -11.98 -6.26 8.53
CA GLY A 133 -11.34 -6.23 7.22
C GLY A 133 -12.19 -5.65 6.09
N VAL A 134 -13.35 -5.08 6.42
CA VAL A 134 -14.30 -4.50 5.47
C VAL A 134 -14.37 -2.99 5.64
N VAL A 135 -14.35 -2.26 4.53
CA VAL A 135 -14.55 -0.82 4.48
C VAL A 135 -15.63 -0.47 3.44
N GLU A 136 -16.60 0.35 3.84
CA GLU A 136 -17.64 0.88 2.96
C GLU A 136 -17.38 2.37 2.69
N PHE A 137 -17.47 2.77 1.45
CA PHE A 137 -17.16 4.13 1.01
C PHE A 137 -17.94 4.49 -0.27
N THR A 138 -18.03 5.79 -0.53
CA THR A 138 -18.69 6.31 -1.74
C THR A 138 -17.63 6.91 -2.66
N ILE A 139 -17.71 6.62 -3.96
CA ILE A 139 -16.86 7.23 -5.00
C ILE A 139 -17.62 8.34 -5.73
N ASP A 140 -16.89 9.31 -6.24
CA ASP A 140 -17.41 10.46 -7.02
C ASP A 140 -17.05 10.39 -8.52
N GLY A 141 -16.51 9.24 -8.96
CA GLY A 141 -16.04 9.06 -10.33
C GLY A 141 -14.63 9.62 -10.60
N GLN A 142 -14.00 10.29 -9.62
CA GLN A 142 -12.62 10.77 -9.69
C GLN A 142 -11.69 9.96 -8.77
N ASN A 143 -12.25 9.19 -7.85
CA ASN A 143 -11.48 8.36 -6.93
C ASN A 143 -10.73 7.25 -7.67
N ASP A 144 -9.55 6.94 -7.18
CA ASP A 144 -8.84 5.72 -7.50
C ASP A 144 -8.86 4.81 -6.27
N VAL A 145 -9.25 3.57 -6.45
CA VAL A 145 -9.31 2.58 -5.38
C VAL A 145 -8.30 1.49 -5.68
N MET A 146 -7.37 1.31 -4.77
CA MET A 146 -6.35 0.29 -4.88
C MET A 146 -6.31 -0.59 -3.63
N ALA A 147 -5.94 -1.84 -3.80
CA ALA A 147 -5.76 -2.78 -2.70
C ALA A 147 -4.57 -3.71 -2.95
N THR A 148 -4.01 -4.23 -1.87
CA THR A 148 -2.96 -5.25 -1.92
C THR A 148 -3.55 -6.61 -1.61
N ASP A 149 -2.93 -7.66 -2.12
CA ASP A 149 -3.13 -8.99 -1.57
C ASP A 149 -2.70 -9.02 -0.10
N GLY A 150 -3.29 -9.91 0.67
CA GLY A 150 -2.88 -10.18 2.04
C GLY A 150 -1.52 -10.85 2.07
N ALA A 151 -0.62 -10.31 2.88
CA ALA A 151 0.72 -10.83 3.05
C ALA A 151 1.01 -11.20 4.49
N SER A 152 2.04 -12.02 4.69
CA SER A 152 2.53 -12.38 6.01
C SER A 152 4.04 -12.24 6.12
N GLY A 153 4.51 -12.01 7.32
CA GLY A 153 5.93 -11.99 7.65
C GLY A 153 6.19 -12.45 9.07
N ILE A 154 7.41 -12.90 9.33
CA ILE A 154 7.91 -13.26 10.66
C ILE A 154 9.16 -12.47 10.99
N LYS A 155 9.52 -12.39 12.25
CA LYS A 155 10.66 -11.58 12.73
C LYS A 155 12.04 -12.10 12.33
N THR A 156 12.13 -13.31 11.76
CA THR A 156 13.41 -13.94 11.38
C THR A 156 13.95 -13.33 10.09
N ASP A 157 15.23 -13.12 10.01
CA ASP A 157 15.91 -12.58 8.83
C ASP A 157 15.53 -13.33 7.55
N GLY A 158 15.23 -12.56 6.50
CA GLY A 158 14.80 -13.08 5.20
C GLY A 158 13.35 -13.56 5.12
N ASN A 159 12.56 -13.54 6.21
CA ASN A 159 11.17 -13.96 6.24
C ASN A 159 10.21 -12.82 6.64
N GLY A 160 10.64 -11.58 6.53
CA GLY A 160 9.81 -10.38 6.72
C GLY A 160 8.80 -10.21 5.58
N PHE A 161 8.00 -9.15 5.68
CA PHE A 161 7.10 -8.77 4.59
C PHE A 161 7.90 -8.39 3.34
N SER A 162 7.41 -8.84 2.18
CA SER A 162 7.81 -8.26 0.90
C SER A 162 7.15 -6.90 0.69
N ASP A 163 7.62 -6.14 -0.31
CA ASP A 163 7.00 -4.88 -0.71
C ASP A 163 5.53 -5.11 -1.13
N PHE A 164 4.67 -4.18 -0.75
CA PHE A 164 3.25 -4.23 -1.08
C PHE A 164 2.99 -3.57 -2.42
N THR A 165 2.34 -4.28 -3.33
CA THR A 165 1.86 -3.72 -4.61
C THR A 165 0.38 -3.38 -4.49
N PHE A 166 0.05 -2.09 -4.64
CA PHE A 166 -1.32 -1.58 -4.64
C PHE A 166 -1.90 -1.67 -6.05
N ASN A 167 -2.78 -2.64 -6.27
CA ASN A 167 -3.42 -2.90 -7.55
C ASN A 167 -4.76 -2.16 -7.63
N HIS A 168 -5.03 -1.52 -8.78
CA HIS A 168 -6.28 -0.80 -9.02
C HIS A 168 -7.48 -1.75 -9.00
N GLN A 169 -8.53 -1.35 -8.31
CA GLN A 169 -9.77 -2.12 -8.17
C GLN A 169 -10.90 -1.58 -9.06
N LEU A 170 -10.73 -0.39 -9.65
CA LEU A 170 -11.69 0.25 -10.53
C LEU A 170 -11.16 0.34 -11.95
N SER A 171 -12.08 0.35 -12.91
CA SER A 171 -11.78 0.61 -14.32
C SER A 171 -12.12 2.05 -14.68
N LYS A 172 -11.21 2.75 -15.37
CA LYS A 172 -11.45 4.09 -15.91
C LYS A 172 -12.09 3.99 -17.27
N LEU A 173 -13.25 4.64 -17.44
CA LEU A 173 -13.88 4.79 -18.74
C LEU A 173 -13.38 6.06 -19.44
N LYS A 174 -13.06 5.94 -20.72
CA LYS A 174 -12.76 7.06 -21.61
C LYS A 174 -13.74 7.07 -22.75
N PHE A 175 -14.47 8.16 -22.91
CA PHE A 175 -15.37 8.36 -24.03
C PHE A 175 -14.67 9.17 -25.12
N THR A 176 -14.86 8.78 -26.36
CA THR A 176 -14.41 9.51 -27.53
C THR A 176 -15.60 9.73 -28.43
N VAL A 177 -15.91 10.97 -28.71
CA VAL A 177 -16.91 11.34 -29.73
C VAL A 177 -16.20 11.39 -31.08
N ALA A 178 -16.64 10.58 -32.01
CA ALA A 178 -16.13 10.56 -33.37
C ALA A 178 -17.27 10.85 -34.35
N ILE A 179 -16.93 11.53 -35.44
CA ILE A 179 -17.83 11.77 -36.55
C ILE A 179 -17.77 10.53 -37.44
N LYS A 180 -18.92 10.15 -38.01
CA LYS A 180 -18.98 9.05 -38.95
C LYS A 180 -18.11 9.30 -40.17
N GLU A 181 -17.39 8.29 -40.62
CA GLU A 181 -16.56 8.39 -41.82
C GLU A 181 -17.38 8.84 -43.04
N GLY A 182 -16.89 9.87 -43.73
CA GLY A 182 -17.56 10.49 -44.88
C GLY A 182 -18.45 11.69 -44.54
N ASP A 183 -18.70 11.98 -43.27
CA ASP A 183 -19.44 13.18 -42.85
C ASP A 183 -18.50 14.38 -42.72
N ASP A 184 -19.05 15.56 -43.04
CA ASP A 184 -18.33 16.83 -42.93
C ASP A 184 -18.32 17.31 -41.47
N ALA A 185 -17.14 17.32 -40.87
CA ALA A 185 -16.94 17.67 -39.45
C ALA A 185 -17.39 19.12 -39.15
N ASP A 186 -17.16 20.06 -40.07
CA ASP A 186 -17.51 21.45 -39.85
C ASP A 186 -19.02 21.67 -39.92
N LYS A 187 -19.70 20.99 -40.86
CA LYS A 187 -21.18 21.02 -40.93
C LYS A 187 -21.84 20.38 -39.71
N ILE A 188 -21.30 19.28 -39.23
CA ILE A 188 -21.83 18.63 -38.01
C ILE A 188 -21.67 19.56 -36.82
N LYS A 189 -20.50 20.21 -36.68
CA LYS A 189 -20.23 21.18 -35.62
C LYS A 189 -21.11 22.44 -35.72
N GLU A 190 -21.41 22.89 -36.93
CA GLU A 190 -22.28 24.03 -37.18
C GLU A 190 -23.74 23.70 -36.78
N VAL A 191 -24.22 22.50 -37.10
CA VAL A 191 -25.61 22.09 -36.86
C VAL A 191 -25.84 21.62 -35.43
N PHE A 192 -24.95 20.78 -34.87
CA PHE A 192 -25.12 20.14 -33.56
C PHE A 192 -24.29 20.81 -32.46
N GLY A 193 -23.38 21.69 -32.79
CA GLY A 193 -22.54 22.38 -31.86
C GLY A 193 -21.44 21.46 -31.24
N LYS A 194 -21.12 21.70 -29.99
CA LYS A 194 -20.08 21.01 -29.24
C LYS A 194 -20.70 20.13 -28.17
N VAL A 195 -20.25 18.86 -28.08
CA VAL A 195 -20.59 18.02 -26.92
C VAL A 195 -19.96 18.63 -25.68
N THR A 196 -20.79 19.05 -24.74
CA THR A 196 -20.36 19.70 -23.50
C THR A 196 -20.32 18.74 -22.31
N GLU A 197 -21.14 17.67 -22.38
CA GLU A 197 -21.27 16.70 -21.30
C GLU A 197 -21.62 15.31 -21.83
N ILE A 198 -21.11 14.29 -21.19
CA ILE A 198 -21.54 12.90 -21.30
C ILE A 198 -21.84 12.43 -19.86
N ALA A 199 -23.13 12.28 -19.56
CA ALA A 199 -23.55 11.79 -18.24
C ALA A 199 -23.83 10.29 -18.27
N ILE A 200 -23.38 9.60 -17.24
CA ILE A 200 -23.71 8.19 -16.98
C ILE A 200 -24.62 8.18 -15.77
N SER A 201 -25.90 7.89 -15.98
CA SER A 201 -26.89 7.79 -14.91
C SER A 201 -26.97 6.41 -14.30
N GLU A 202 -27.62 6.30 -13.14
CA GLU A 202 -27.95 5.03 -12.45
C GLU A 202 -26.73 4.17 -12.08
N GLN A 203 -25.55 4.80 -11.90
CA GLN A 203 -24.38 4.10 -11.39
C GLN A 203 -24.41 4.03 -9.87
N ASN A 204 -24.16 2.86 -9.33
CA ASN A 204 -23.99 2.70 -7.89
C ASN A 204 -22.59 3.19 -7.51
N THR A 205 -22.53 4.19 -6.62
CA THR A 205 -21.29 4.80 -6.13
C THR A 205 -20.91 4.29 -4.75
N ASP A 206 -21.81 3.60 -4.04
CA ASP A 206 -21.52 3.05 -2.72
C ASP A 206 -20.89 1.66 -2.86
N LEU A 207 -19.65 1.55 -2.46
CA LEU A 207 -18.81 0.38 -2.63
C LEU A 207 -18.39 -0.21 -1.28
N LYS A 208 -18.11 -1.51 -1.30
CA LYS A 208 -17.57 -2.27 -0.19
C LYS A 208 -16.31 -2.99 -0.63
N LEU A 209 -15.18 -2.66 0.00
CA LEU A 209 -13.91 -3.36 -0.18
C LEU A 209 -13.67 -4.28 1.01
N THR A 210 -13.40 -5.55 0.72
CA THR A 210 -13.01 -6.55 1.73
C THR A 210 -11.52 -6.85 1.55
N LEU A 211 -10.74 -6.65 2.59
CA LEU A 211 -9.32 -7.01 2.66
C LEU A 211 -9.19 -8.44 3.20
N ALA A 212 -8.52 -9.28 2.45
CA ALA A 212 -8.31 -10.69 2.72
C ALA A 212 -7.01 -11.16 2.06
N ALA A 213 -6.77 -12.47 1.98
CA ALA A 213 -5.66 -13.03 1.20
C ALA A 213 -5.69 -12.51 -0.24
N THR A 214 -6.88 -12.40 -0.84
CA THR A 214 -7.14 -11.67 -2.09
C THR A 214 -8.26 -10.69 -1.83
N PRO A 215 -8.05 -9.38 -2.08
CA PRO A 215 -9.06 -8.37 -1.85
C PRO A 215 -10.24 -8.51 -2.83
N SER A 216 -11.41 -8.07 -2.40
CA SER A 216 -12.60 -8.06 -3.27
C SER A 216 -13.37 -6.76 -3.13
N LEU A 217 -13.76 -6.19 -4.27
CA LEU A 217 -14.62 -5.01 -4.35
C LEU A 217 -16.03 -5.43 -4.80
N ALA A 218 -17.02 -4.95 -4.08
CA ALA A 218 -18.43 -5.21 -4.37
C ALA A 218 -19.26 -3.94 -4.19
N LEU A 219 -20.52 -3.96 -4.60
CA LEU A 219 -21.47 -2.92 -4.24
C LEU A 219 -21.81 -3.03 -2.76
N ALA A 220 -21.96 -1.90 -2.07
CA ALA A 220 -22.52 -1.89 -0.74
C ALA A 220 -23.98 -2.41 -0.77
N THR A 221 -24.39 -3.09 0.29
CA THR A 221 -25.68 -3.82 0.32
C THR A 221 -26.93 -2.93 0.30
N THR A 222 -26.75 -1.64 0.42
CA THR A 222 -27.84 -0.66 0.33
C THR A 222 -27.55 0.29 -0.84
N PRO A 223 -28.03 0.00 -2.07
CA PRO A 223 -27.89 0.96 -3.15
C PRO A 223 -28.60 2.25 -2.78
N LYS A 224 -27.85 3.34 -2.61
CA LYS A 224 -28.46 4.65 -2.69
C LYS A 224 -28.76 4.89 -4.16
N THR A 225 -30.03 4.87 -4.52
CA THR A 225 -30.47 5.42 -5.81
C THR A 225 -30.13 6.91 -5.77
N GLY A 226 -29.09 7.29 -6.50
CA GLY A 226 -28.77 8.69 -6.74
C GLY A 226 -29.92 9.40 -7.47
N PRO A 227 -29.95 10.71 -7.43
CA PRO A 227 -30.97 11.51 -8.09
C PRO A 227 -31.02 11.29 -9.60
#